data_98aca1a3a99755eb989f8c1b66be98f5
#
_entry.id   98aca1a3a99755eb989f8c1b66be98f5
#
_cell.length_a   1.000
_cell.length_b   1.000
_cell.length_c   1.000
_cell.angle_alpha   90.00
_cell.angle_beta   90.00
_cell.angle_gamma   90.00
#
_symmetry.space_group_name_H-M   'P 1'
#
loop_
_entity.id
_entity.type
_entity.pdbx_description
1 polymer ?
#
loop_
_entity_poly.entity_id
_entity_poly.type
_entity_poly.pdbx_seq_one_letter_code
_entity_poly.pdbx_strand_id
1 'polypeptide(L)'
;VTFDYFPFPVSDKTQMTEGILRQVCQNARQWELIRELSYLGIESEVLWRPFETMSNGEQTKALLAALFLKEEHFLLIDEPTNHLDVEGRRQMADYLKRKRGFILVSHDRYLLDECVDHILSLNRSNIEIQSGNFSSWMENFKKRQNFEINRNESLKKDIRRMKESARQAKVWSDKVESSKRGAADKGYVGHKAAKMKKRSKNAEA
;
A
#
# COMPACT_ATOMS: atom_id res chain seq x y z
N VAL A 1 17.46 -15.90 8.40
CA VAL A 1 16.30 -15.26 9.06
C VAL A 1 15.12 -16.21 8.95
N THR A 2 14.53 -16.60 10.07
CA THR A 2 13.35 -17.46 10.11
C THR A 2 12.12 -16.54 10.21
N PHE A 3 11.05 -16.89 9.48
CA PHE A 3 9.80 -16.14 9.51
C PHE A 3 8.75 -16.91 10.30
N ASP A 4 8.05 -16.22 11.17
CA ASP A 4 6.81 -16.69 11.78
C ASP A 4 5.62 -15.89 11.27
N TYR A 5 4.46 -16.51 11.29
CA TYR A 5 3.22 -15.94 10.80
C TYR A 5 2.17 -15.85 11.91
N PHE A 6 1.51 -14.71 11.98
CA PHE A 6 0.32 -14.50 12.79
C PHE A 6 -0.88 -14.20 11.86
N PRO A 7 -2.05 -14.82 12.03
CA PRO A 7 -2.50 -15.62 13.17
C PRO A 7 -1.89 -17.03 13.23
N PHE A 8 -1.49 -17.43 14.41
CA PHE A 8 -0.93 -18.78 14.66
C PHE A 8 -2.07 -19.79 14.85
N PRO A 9 -2.09 -20.91 14.10
CA PRO A 9 -3.14 -21.91 14.21
C PRO A 9 -3.00 -22.72 15.51
N VAL A 10 -4.05 -22.77 16.31
CA VAL A 10 -4.14 -23.61 17.51
C VAL A 10 -5.01 -24.81 17.20
N SER A 11 -4.45 -26.01 17.25
CA SER A 11 -5.13 -27.26 16.86
C SER A 11 -6.15 -27.71 17.91
N ASP A 12 -5.80 -27.57 19.20
CA ASP A 12 -6.65 -27.99 20.33
C ASP A 12 -6.72 -26.87 21.36
N LYS A 13 -7.86 -26.18 21.40
CA LYS A 13 -8.11 -25.06 22.31
C LYS A 13 -8.56 -25.50 23.71
N THR A 14 -8.82 -26.78 23.95
CA THR A 14 -9.19 -27.29 25.27
C THR A 14 -7.99 -27.41 26.23
N GLN A 15 -6.78 -27.34 25.69
CA GLN A 15 -5.56 -27.37 26.49
C GLN A 15 -5.42 -26.11 27.35
N MET A 16 -4.64 -26.22 28.43
CA MET A 16 -4.26 -25.07 29.25
C MET A 16 -3.52 -24.03 28.43
N THR A 17 -3.84 -22.76 28.64
CA THR A 17 -3.26 -21.63 27.93
C THR A 17 -1.74 -21.65 27.99
N GLU A 18 -1.15 -21.89 29.17
CA GLU A 18 0.32 -22.00 29.29
C GLU A 18 0.91 -23.05 28.34
N GLY A 19 0.29 -24.23 28.26
CA GLY A 19 0.76 -25.29 27.37
C GLY A 19 0.78 -24.90 25.91
N ILE A 20 -0.27 -24.22 25.43
CA ILE A 20 -0.36 -23.72 24.06
C ILE A 20 0.70 -22.65 23.79
N LEU A 21 0.84 -21.67 24.69
CA LEU A 21 1.81 -20.60 24.50
C LEU A 21 3.25 -21.12 24.55
N ARG A 22 3.57 -22.14 25.38
CA ARG A 22 4.87 -22.81 25.39
C ARG A 22 5.16 -23.61 24.11
N GLN A 23 4.17 -24.09 23.41
CA GLN A 23 4.40 -24.71 22.09
C GLN A 23 4.88 -23.66 21.07
N VAL A 24 4.44 -22.41 21.22
CA VAL A 24 4.87 -21.29 20.36
C VAL A 24 6.26 -20.78 20.77
N CYS A 25 6.50 -20.55 22.07
CA CYS A 25 7.74 -19.97 22.61
C CYS A 25 8.43 -20.93 23.60
N GLN A 26 9.02 -22.00 23.09
CA GLN A 26 9.57 -23.10 23.91
C GLN A 26 10.66 -22.67 24.89
N ASN A 27 11.48 -21.69 24.54
CA ASN A 27 12.62 -21.23 25.33
C ASN A 27 12.26 -20.09 26.31
N ALA A 28 11.06 -19.50 26.19
CA ALA A 28 10.67 -18.36 27.02
C ALA A 28 10.45 -18.77 28.48
N ARG A 29 10.95 -17.96 29.39
CA ARG A 29 10.72 -18.14 30.83
C ARG A 29 9.31 -17.70 31.17
N GLN A 30 8.73 -18.31 32.22
CA GLN A 30 7.35 -17.97 32.65
C GLN A 30 7.17 -16.48 32.94
N TRP A 31 8.14 -15.85 33.61
CA TRP A 31 8.04 -14.42 33.93
C TRP A 31 8.08 -13.53 32.68
N GLU A 32 8.75 -13.93 31.61
CA GLU A 32 8.75 -13.21 30.32
C GLU A 32 7.37 -13.25 29.70
N LEU A 33 6.74 -14.43 29.71
CA LEU A 33 5.38 -14.59 29.20
C LEU A 33 4.37 -13.74 30.01
N ILE A 34 4.44 -13.78 31.33
CA ILE A 34 3.60 -12.97 32.21
C ILE A 34 3.80 -11.48 31.92
N ARG A 35 5.03 -11.03 31.75
CA ARG A 35 5.36 -9.65 31.41
C ARG A 35 4.74 -9.23 30.07
N GLU A 36 4.89 -10.04 29.01
CA GLU A 36 4.33 -9.74 27.70
C GLU A 36 2.80 -9.69 27.73
N LEU A 37 2.16 -10.62 28.45
CA LEU A 37 0.71 -10.61 28.68
C LEU A 37 0.24 -9.34 29.39
N SER A 38 0.97 -8.90 30.44
CA SER A 38 0.64 -7.69 31.18
C SER A 38 0.69 -6.42 30.31
N TYR A 39 1.63 -6.35 29.35
CA TYR A 39 1.69 -5.24 28.39
C TYR A 39 0.48 -5.17 27.46
N LEU A 40 -0.22 -6.29 27.28
CA LEU A 40 -1.46 -6.40 26.48
C LEU A 40 -2.72 -6.36 27.33
N GLY A 41 -2.59 -6.05 28.65
CA GLY A 41 -3.71 -5.98 29.58
C GLY A 41 -4.35 -7.32 29.88
N ILE A 42 -3.58 -8.41 29.82
CA ILE A 42 -4.04 -9.77 30.16
C ILE A 42 -3.45 -10.16 31.51
N GLU A 43 -4.32 -10.60 32.43
CA GLU A 43 -3.92 -11.09 33.74
C GLU A 43 -3.23 -12.45 33.64
N SER A 44 -2.27 -12.72 34.52
CA SER A 44 -1.48 -13.96 34.51
C SER A 44 -2.32 -15.22 34.80
N GLU A 45 -3.47 -15.06 35.45
CA GLU A 45 -4.39 -16.16 35.77
C GLU A 45 -4.91 -16.90 34.55
N VAL A 46 -4.94 -16.24 33.38
CA VAL A 46 -5.34 -16.89 32.11
C VAL A 46 -4.46 -18.10 31.76
N LEU A 47 -3.21 -18.13 32.21
CA LEU A 47 -2.27 -19.22 31.97
C LEU A 47 -2.78 -20.57 32.53
N TRP A 48 -3.54 -20.50 33.60
CA TRP A 48 -4.07 -21.65 34.34
C TRP A 48 -5.49 -22.03 33.97
N ARG A 49 -6.02 -21.45 32.89
CA ARG A 49 -7.36 -21.76 32.35
C ARG A 49 -7.22 -22.40 30.97
N PRO A 50 -8.21 -23.21 30.52
CA PRO A 50 -8.29 -23.66 29.14
C PRO A 50 -8.32 -22.48 28.17
N PHE A 51 -7.59 -22.58 27.06
CA PHE A 51 -7.45 -21.49 26.08
C PHE A 51 -8.80 -21.06 25.47
N GLU A 52 -9.72 -22.00 25.29
CA GLU A 52 -11.07 -21.73 24.78
C GLU A 52 -11.92 -20.84 25.69
N THR A 53 -11.60 -20.74 26.99
CA THR A 53 -12.32 -19.88 27.95
C THR A 53 -11.96 -18.41 27.79
N MET A 54 -10.92 -18.10 27.05
CA MET A 54 -10.53 -16.73 26.73
C MET A 54 -11.39 -16.17 25.60
N SER A 55 -11.68 -14.88 25.63
CA SER A 55 -12.28 -14.19 24.50
C SER A 55 -11.36 -14.25 23.27
N ASN A 56 -11.91 -14.12 22.08
CA ASN A 56 -11.11 -14.12 20.84
C ASN A 56 -10.03 -13.02 20.85
N GLY A 57 -10.32 -11.87 21.46
CA GLY A 57 -9.37 -10.78 21.62
C GLY A 57 -8.22 -11.16 22.56
N GLU A 58 -8.49 -11.80 23.69
CA GLU A 58 -7.46 -12.30 24.61
C GLU A 58 -6.62 -13.39 23.96
N GLN A 59 -7.25 -14.36 23.24
CA GLN A 59 -6.54 -15.39 22.48
C GLN A 59 -5.56 -14.77 21.48
N THR A 60 -6.02 -13.78 20.70
CA THR A 60 -5.22 -13.02 19.74
C THR A 60 -3.99 -12.38 20.40
N LYS A 61 -4.22 -11.63 21.47
CA LYS A 61 -3.17 -10.95 22.25
C LYS A 61 -2.17 -11.93 22.85
N ALA A 62 -2.64 -13.02 23.45
CA ALA A 62 -1.78 -14.03 24.08
C ALA A 62 -0.88 -14.75 23.08
N LEU A 63 -1.41 -15.16 21.92
CA LEU A 63 -0.62 -15.77 20.85
C LEU A 63 0.42 -14.82 20.29
N LEU A 64 0.06 -13.55 20.10
CA LEU A 64 1.00 -12.54 19.61
C LEU A 64 2.12 -12.29 20.63
N ALA A 65 1.79 -12.24 21.92
CA ALA A 65 2.78 -12.14 23.00
C ALA A 65 3.81 -13.29 22.97
N ALA A 66 3.32 -14.52 22.78
CA ALA A 66 4.18 -15.70 22.69
C ALA A 66 5.08 -15.68 21.43
N LEU A 67 4.55 -15.23 20.29
CA LEU A 67 5.33 -15.11 19.05
C LEU A 67 6.48 -14.09 19.19
N PHE A 68 6.27 -12.99 19.89
CA PHE A 68 7.33 -11.98 20.13
C PHE A 68 8.40 -12.43 21.14
N LEU A 69 8.20 -13.53 21.85
CA LEU A 69 9.18 -14.14 22.72
C LEU A 69 10.10 -15.15 22.01
N LYS A 70 9.83 -15.46 20.74
CA LYS A 70 10.73 -16.29 19.93
C LYS A 70 11.96 -15.50 19.54
N GLU A 71 13.11 -16.09 19.76
CA GLU A 71 14.41 -15.51 19.40
C GLU A 71 14.74 -15.75 17.92
N GLU A 72 15.45 -14.80 17.28
CA GLU A 72 15.95 -14.90 15.90
C GLU A 72 14.87 -15.04 14.82
N HIS A 73 13.63 -14.63 15.11
CA HIS A 73 12.50 -14.71 14.19
C HIS A 73 12.02 -13.32 13.74
N PHE A 74 11.60 -13.25 12.49
CA PHE A 74 10.95 -12.07 11.93
C PHE A 74 9.45 -12.35 11.78
N LEU A 75 8.60 -11.51 12.36
CA LEU A 75 7.18 -11.80 12.47
C LEU A 75 6.38 -11.12 11.35
N LEU A 76 5.57 -11.92 10.65
CA LEU A 76 4.56 -11.44 9.70
C LEU A 76 3.21 -11.44 10.40
N ILE A 77 2.62 -10.26 10.60
CA ILE A 77 1.39 -10.06 11.36
C ILE A 77 0.28 -9.65 10.39
N ASP A 78 -0.77 -10.46 10.32
CA ASP A 78 -1.93 -10.19 9.47
C ASP A 78 -3.17 -9.94 10.31
N GLU A 79 -3.73 -8.72 10.20
CA GLU A 79 -4.96 -8.26 10.82
C GLU A 79 -5.11 -8.57 12.33
N PRO A 80 -4.17 -8.15 13.20
CA PRO A 80 -4.20 -8.50 14.61
C PRO A 80 -5.32 -7.83 15.41
N THR A 81 -6.04 -6.89 14.80
CA THR A 81 -7.12 -6.12 15.46
C THR A 81 -8.53 -6.62 15.17
N ASN A 82 -8.70 -7.68 14.37
CA ASN A 82 -10.01 -8.14 13.90
C ASN A 82 -11.02 -8.49 15.01
N HIS A 83 -10.57 -8.90 16.18
CA HIS A 83 -11.45 -9.30 17.30
C HIS A 83 -11.27 -8.41 18.53
N LEU A 84 -10.68 -7.23 18.35
CA LEU A 84 -10.41 -6.31 19.44
C LEU A 84 -11.43 -5.18 19.47
N ASP A 85 -11.87 -4.83 20.66
CA ASP A 85 -12.59 -3.59 20.94
C ASP A 85 -11.65 -2.37 20.85
N VAL A 86 -12.19 -1.19 21.06
CA VAL A 86 -11.42 0.07 20.95
C VAL A 86 -10.23 0.09 21.92
N GLU A 87 -10.43 -0.36 23.15
CA GLU A 87 -9.38 -0.39 24.16
C GLU A 87 -8.32 -1.44 23.82
N GLY A 88 -8.72 -2.63 23.39
CA GLY A 88 -7.81 -3.68 22.92
C GLY A 88 -6.94 -3.25 21.75
N ARG A 89 -7.50 -2.44 20.83
CA ARG A 89 -6.73 -1.87 19.71
C ARG A 89 -5.67 -0.88 20.18
N ARG A 90 -5.98 -0.04 21.18
CA ARG A 90 -5.00 0.88 21.78
C ARG A 90 -3.87 0.13 22.45
N GLN A 91 -4.21 -0.86 23.27
CA GLN A 91 -3.21 -1.71 23.94
C GLN A 91 -2.32 -2.44 22.92
N MET A 92 -2.90 -2.92 21.81
CA MET A 92 -2.17 -3.55 20.72
C MET A 92 -1.21 -2.56 20.05
N ALA A 93 -1.65 -1.33 19.78
CA ALA A 93 -0.81 -0.29 19.18
C ALA A 93 0.37 0.08 20.10
N ASP A 94 0.11 0.30 21.38
CA ASP A 94 1.13 0.59 22.40
C ASP A 94 2.13 -0.55 22.57
N TYR A 95 1.65 -1.78 22.45
CA TYR A 95 2.48 -2.98 22.52
C TYR A 95 3.40 -3.07 21.30
N LEU A 96 2.84 -3.01 20.08
CA LEU A 96 3.61 -3.10 18.84
C LEU A 96 4.60 -1.96 18.66
N LYS A 97 4.29 -0.76 19.14
CA LYS A 97 5.20 0.39 19.13
C LYS A 97 6.53 0.13 19.86
N ARG A 98 6.52 -0.77 20.84
CA ARG A 98 7.72 -1.18 21.61
C ARG A 98 8.48 -2.32 20.94
N LYS A 99 7.90 -2.96 19.92
CA LYS A 99 8.49 -4.13 19.24
C LYS A 99 9.22 -3.71 17.96
N ARG A 100 10.10 -4.58 17.49
CA ARG A 100 10.86 -4.39 16.27
C ARG A 100 10.95 -5.72 15.50
N GLY A 101 11.27 -5.65 14.21
CA GLY A 101 11.48 -6.84 13.39
C GLY A 101 10.17 -7.54 12.99
N PHE A 102 9.17 -6.77 12.55
CA PHE A 102 7.93 -7.32 12.03
C PHE A 102 7.43 -6.57 10.79
N ILE A 103 6.60 -7.25 10.00
CA ILE A 103 5.76 -6.66 8.95
C ILE A 103 4.32 -6.80 9.41
N LEU A 104 3.57 -5.70 9.34
CA LEU A 104 2.17 -5.63 9.73
C LEU A 104 1.28 -5.38 8.50
N VAL A 105 0.29 -6.23 8.31
CA VAL A 105 -0.81 -6.03 7.37
C VAL A 105 -2.05 -5.68 8.20
N SER A 106 -2.65 -4.53 7.95
CA SER A 106 -3.87 -4.10 8.67
C SER A 106 -4.68 -3.08 7.91
N HIS A 107 -5.99 -3.08 8.15
CA HIS A 107 -6.92 -2.02 7.72
C HIS A 107 -7.10 -0.93 8.78
N ASP A 108 -6.59 -1.14 9.98
CA ASP A 108 -6.69 -0.20 11.09
C ASP A 108 -5.67 0.92 10.94
N ARG A 109 -6.15 2.08 10.49
CA ARG A 109 -5.30 3.26 10.27
C ARG A 109 -4.67 3.78 11.56
N TYR A 110 -5.41 3.70 12.67
CA TYR A 110 -4.88 4.12 13.97
C TYR A 110 -3.70 3.26 14.36
N LEU A 111 -3.82 1.93 14.25
CA LEU A 111 -2.73 1.00 14.52
C LEU A 111 -1.51 1.30 13.65
N LEU A 112 -1.72 1.47 12.33
CA LEU A 112 -0.62 1.76 11.39
C LEU A 112 0.05 3.11 11.70
N ASP A 113 -0.70 4.14 12.11
CA ASP A 113 -0.12 5.44 12.44
C ASP A 113 0.70 5.43 13.72
N GLU A 114 0.31 4.60 14.69
CA GLU A 114 0.98 4.55 16.00
C GLU A 114 2.21 3.65 16.05
N CYS A 115 2.25 2.55 15.30
CA CYS A 115 3.27 1.52 15.51
C CYS A 115 4.23 1.28 14.33
N VAL A 116 3.98 1.84 13.14
CA VAL A 116 4.87 1.61 11.99
C VAL A 116 5.71 2.85 11.65
N ASP A 117 6.92 2.63 11.18
CA ASP A 117 7.88 3.64 10.75
C ASP A 117 8.17 3.60 9.25
N HIS A 118 7.72 2.55 8.56
CA HIS A 118 7.81 2.37 7.12
C HIS A 118 6.53 1.78 6.56
N ILE A 119 6.14 2.22 5.36
CA ILE A 119 5.04 1.66 4.60
C ILE A 119 5.58 0.97 3.35
N LEU A 120 5.24 -0.32 3.20
CA LEU A 120 5.52 -1.11 2.01
C LEU A 120 4.24 -1.17 1.17
N SER A 121 4.28 -0.56 0.00
CA SER A 121 3.16 -0.49 -0.94
C SER A 121 3.38 -1.45 -2.10
N LEU A 122 2.46 -2.39 -2.28
CA LEU A 122 2.47 -3.35 -3.39
C LEU A 122 1.61 -2.81 -4.54
N ASN A 123 2.25 -2.30 -5.58
CA ASN A 123 1.60 -1.86 -6.80
C ASN A 123 1.65 -2.97 -7.86
N ARG A 124 0.88 -2.82 -8.95
CA ARG A 124 0.87 -3.81 -10.04
C ARG A 124 2.23 -4.01 -10.71
N SER A 125 3.05 -2.98 -10.75
CA SER A 125 4.32 -2.97 -11.49
C SER A 125 5.56 -2.83 -10.62
N ASN A 126 5.41 -2.38 -9.37
CA ASN A 126 6.55 -2.14 -8.48
C ASN A 126 6.16 -2.29 -7.00
N ILE A 127 7.17 -2.48 -6.19
CA ILE A 127 7.10 -2.44 -4.73
C ILE A 127 7.79 -1.15 -4.30
N GLU A 128 7.11 -0.32 -3.53
CA GLU A 128 7.64 0.93 -3.00
C GLU A 128 7.72 0.87 -1.48
N ILE A 129 8.86 1.27 -0.92
CA ILE A 129 9.04 1.44 0.51
C ILE A 129 9.20 2.92 0.79
N GLN A 130 8.39 3.45 1.70
CA GLN A 130 8.45 4.85 2.12
C GLN A 130 8.57 4.92 3.64
N SER A 131 9.50 5.73 4.14
CA SER A 131 9.61 6.05 5.57
C SER A 131 8.44 6.93 6.01
N GLY A 132 7.97 6.68 7.22
CA GLY A 132 6.86 7.38 7.84
C GLY A 132 5.69 6.45 8.14
N ASN A 133 4.66 7.01 8.78
CA ASN A 133 3.43 6.31 9.12
C ASN A 133 2.41 6.32 7.97
N PHE A 134 1.26 5.69 8.19
CA PHE A 134 0.21 5.57 7.18
C PHE A 134 -0.33 6.94 6.73
N SER A 135 -0.53 7.88 7.64
CA SER A 135 -1.05 9.22 7.31
C SER A 135 -0.10 10.00 6.40
N SER A 136 1.21 9.98 6.68
CA SER A 136 2.22 10.63 5.85
C SER A 136 2.33 9.99 4.46
N TRP A 137 2.26 8.67 4.40
CA TRP A 137 2.22 7.93 3.13
C TRP A 137 0.97 8.28 2.30
N MET A 138 -0.20 8.31 2.94
CA MET A 138 -1.47 8.63 2.28
C MET A 138 -1.48 10.06 1.72
N GLU A 139 -0.91 11.02 2.44
CA GLU A 139 -0.78 12.40 1.96
C GLU A 139 0.10 12.45 0.70
N ASN A 140 1.27 11.80 0.72
CA ASN A 140 2.17 11.73 -0.42
C ASN A 140 1.54 10.99 -1.60
N PHE A 141 0.79 9.93 -1.35
CA PHE A 141 0.06 9.19 -2.37
C PHE A 141 -0.99 10.07 -3.05
N LYS A 142 -1.80 10.82 -2.29
CA LYS A 142 -2.78 11.77 -2.84
C LYS A 142 -2.11 12.87 -3.66
N LYS A 143 -0.99 13.43 -3.20
CA LYS A 143 -0.23 14.44 -3.95
C LYS A 143 0.25 13.90 -5.29
N ARG A 144 0.79 12.68 -5.32
CA ARG A 144 1.23 12.01 -6.57
C ARG A 144 0.06 11.76 -7.52
N GLN A 145 -1.05 11.23 -7.03
CA GLN A 145 -2.25 11.02 -7.85
C GLN A 145 -2.77 12.31 -8.48
N ASN A 146 -2.88 13.38 -7.70
CA ASN A 146 -3.33 14.67 -8.21
C ASN A 146 -2.37 15.23 -9.28
N PHE A 147 -1.07 15.08 -9.08
CA PHE A 147 -0.08 15.47 -10.07
C PHE A 147 -0.22 14.69 -11.39
N GLU A 148 -0.41 13.39 -11.32
CA GLU A 148 -0.62 12.54 -12.51
C GLU A 148 -1.92 12.89 -13.24
N ILE A 149 -3.01 13.13 -12.51
CA ILE A 149 -4.30 13.57 -13.09
C ILE A 149 -4.11 14.88 -13.85
N ASN A 150 -3.51 15.88 -13.21
CA ASN A 150 -3.27 17.20 -13.82
C ASN A 150 -2.36 17.10 -15.05
N ARG A 151 -1.32 16.28 -14.99
CA ARG A 151 -0.42 16.00 -16.11
C ARG A 151 -1.16 15.36 -17.28
N ASN A 152 -1.98 14.35 -17.00
CA ASN A 152 -2.79 13.68 -18.02
C ASN A 152 -3.81 14.63 -18.67
N GLU A 153 -4.43 15.52 -17.90
CA GLU A 153 -5.32 16.55 -18.44
C GLU A 153 -4.59 17.54 -19.34
N SER A 154 -3.40 17.97 -18.93
CA SER A 154 -2.54 18.85 -19.76
C SER A 154 -2.18 18.15 -21.07
N LEU A 155 -1.71 16.92 -21.00
CA LEU A 155 -1.38 16.14 -22.21
C LEU A 155 -2.59 15.96 -23.13
N LYS A 156 -3.78 15.70 -22.60
CA LYS A 156 -5.02 15.63 -23.38
C LYS A 156 -5.33 16.95 -24.09
N LYS A 157 -5.14 18.10 -23.42
CA LYS A 157 -5.31 19.44 -24.02
C LYS A 157 -4.30 19.68 -25.14
N ASP A 158 -3.05 19.29 -24.95
CA ASP A 158 -2.00 19.45 -25.95
C ASP A 158 -2.25 18.56 -27.18
N ILE A 159 -2.64 17.30 -26.98
CA ILE A 159 -3.05 16.41 -28.08
C ILE A 159 -4.22 17.00 -28.87
N ARG A 160 -5.23 17.56 -28.18
CA ARG A 160 -6.36 18.22 -28.83
C ARG A 160 -5.93 19.42 -29.67
N ARG A 161 -5.07 20.30 -29.13
CA ARG A 161 -4.50 21.44 -29.85
C ARG A 161 -3.71 21.02 -31.08
N MET A 162 -2.87 19.97 -30.95
CA MET A 162 -2.11 19.43 -32.07
C MET A 162 -3.01 18.88 -33.16
N LYS A 163 -4.06 18.10 -32.80
CA LYS A 163 -5.05 17.59 -33.75
C LYS A 163 -5.81 18.70 -34.47
N GLU A 164 -6.22 19.75 -33.76
CA GLU A 164 -6.90 20.92 -34.36
C GLU A 164 -5.96 21.66 -35.32
N SER A 165 -4.70 21.88 -34.93
CA SER A 165 -3.68 22.50 -35.77
C SER A 165 -3.38 21.68 -37.04
N ALA A 166 -3.25 20.36 -36.90
CA ALA A 166 -3.07 19.45 -38.03
C ALA A 166 -4.25 19.50 -39.01
N ARG A 167 -5.50 19.50 -38.46
CA ARG A 167 -6.72 19.64 -39.27
C ARG A 167 -6.79 20.96 -40.03
N GLN A 168 -6.44 22.08 -39.36
CA GLN A 168 -6.39 23.38 -39.99
C GLN A 168 -5.33 23.43 -41.11
N ALA A 169 -4.13 22.90 -40.85
CA ALA A 169 -3.07 22.81 -41.85
C ALA A 169 -3.49 21.97 -43.08
N LYS A 170 -4.24 20.87 -42.88
CA LYS A 170 -4.80 20.06 -43.95
C LYS A 170 -5.82 20.85 -44.80
N VAL A 171 -6.80 21.47 -44.15
CA VAL A 171 -7.80 22.28 -44.85
C VAL A 171 -7.17 23.42 -45.63
N TRP A 172 -6.11 24.04 -45.12
CA TRP A 172 -5.40 25.11 -45.79
C TRP A 172 -4.57 24.56 -46.96
N SER A 173 -3.92 23.41 -46.82
CA SER A 173 -3.25 22.71 -47.93
C SER A 173 -4.19 22.38 -49.07
N ASP A 174 -5.38 21.85 -48.74
CA ASP A 174 -6.40 21.48 -49.75
C ASP A 174 -6.95 22.74 -50.45
N LYS A 175 -7.15 23.86 -49.75
CA LYS A 175 -7.54 25.14 -50.36
C LYS A 175 -6.48 25.70 -51.27
N VAL A 176 -5.18 25.64 -50.88
CA VAL A 176 -4.07 26.08 -51.72
C VAL A 176 -3.93 25.16 -52.96
N GLU A 177 -4.19 23.88 -52.84
CA GLU A 177 -4.18 22.96 -53.96
C GLU A 177 -5.35 23.18 -54.96
N SER A 178 -6.53 23.47 -54.43
CA SER A 178 -7.71 23.81 -55.29
C SER A 178 -7.52 25.13 -56.02
N SER A 179 -6.78 26.08 -55.48
CA SER A 179 -6.48 27.38 -56.12
C SER A 179 -5.46 27.27 -57.27
N LYS A 180 -4.83 26.10 -57.46
CA LYS A 180 -3.91 25.84 -58.61
C LYS A 180 -4.54 25.93 -59.96
N ARG A 181 -5.87 25.76 -60.06
CA ARG A 181 -6.60 25.74 -61.35
C ARG A 181 -6.62 27.06 -62.10
N GLY A 182 -6.22 28.19 -61.45
CA GLY A 182 -6.18 29.52 -62.05
C GLY A 182 -4.86 30.27 -61.90
N ALA A 183 -3.82 29.65 -61.34
CA ALA A 183 -2.58 30.37 -61.04
C ALA A 183 -1.56 30.31 -62.22
N ALA A 184 -0.95 31.44 -62.53
CA ALA A 184 0.13 31.54 -63.56
C ALA A 184 1.42 30.78 -63.18
N ASP A 185 1.72 30.63 -61.88
CA ASP A 185 2.88 29.85 -61.41
C ASP A 185 2.40 28.62 -60.60
N LYS A 186 2.16 27.52 -61.33
CA LYS A 186 1.74 26.24 -60.77
C LYS A 186 2.79 25.56 -59.93
N GLY A 187 4.09 25.82 -60.19
CA GLY A 187 5.20 25.23 -59.46
C GLY A 187 5.33 25.73 -58.02
N TYR A 188 5.23 27.02 -57.83
CA TYR A 188 5.33 27.67 -56.51
C TYR A 188 4.14 27.26 -55.58
N VAL A 189 2.94 27.26 -56.13
CA VAL A 189 1.73 26.87 -55.38
C VAL A 189 1.80 25.39 -54.99
N GLY A 190 2.32 24.52 -55.90
CA GLY A 190 2.51 23.10 -55.62
C GLY A 190 3.53 22.84 -54.48
N HIS A 191 4.67 23.54 -54.51
CA HIS A 191 5.68 23.44 -53.46
C HIS A 191 5.13 23.88 -52.07
N LYS A 192 4.37 24.97 -52.05
CA LYS A 192 3.74 25.50 -50.81
C LYS A 192 2.70 24.53 -50.24
N ALA A 193 1.88 23.89 -51.05
CA ALA A 193 0.92 22.87 -50.67
C ALA A 193 1.60 21.60 -50.13
N ALA A 194 2.67 21.12 -50.81
CA ALA A 194 3.45 19.95 -50.36
C ALA A 194 4.14 20.17 -49.01
N LYS A 195 4.71 21.36 -48.80
CA LYS A 195 5.33 21.73 -47.51
C LYS A 195 4.34 21.73 -46.34
N MET A 196 3.09 22.16 -46.59
CA MET A 196 2.02 22.15 -45.56
C MET A 196 1.48 20.76 -45.31
N LYS A 197 1.31 19.94 -46.34
CA LYS A 197 0.90 18.53 -46.19
C LYS A 197 1.93 17.71 -45.37
N LYS A 198 3.23 18.01 -45.55
CA LYS A 198 4.29 17.42 -44.74
C LYS A 198 4.22 17.86 -43.27
N ARG A 199 3.91 19.13 -43.01
CA ARG A 199 3.72 19.64 -41.61
C ARG A 199 2.48 19.02 -40.95
N SER A 200 1.35 18.82 -41.67
CA SER A 200 0.17 18.14 -41.13
C SER A 200 0.47 16.69 -40.76
N LYS A 201 1.17 15.93 -41.62
CA LYS A 201 1.54 14.53 -41.33
C LYS A 201 2.47 14.39 -40.14
N ASN A 202 3.43 15.31 -39.99
CA ASN A 202 4.35 15.32 -38.84
C ASN A 202 3.67 15.73 -37.52
N ALA A 203 2.50 16.34 -37.55
CA ALA A 203 1.72 16.70 -36.37
C ALA A 203 0.68 15.60 -35.99
N GLU A 204 0.44 14.63 -36.88
CA GLU A 204 -0.45 13.47 -36.67
C GLU A 204 0.35 12.23 -36.18
N ALA A 205 1.67 12.19 -36.36
CA ALA A 205 2.59 11.16 -35.89
C ALA A 205 3.06 11.42 -34.44
#